data_ce481e75a7c0118b96c30d20eeb21639
#
_entry.id   ce481e75a7c0118b96c30d20eeb21639
#
_cell.length_a   1.000
_cell.length_b   1.000
_cell.length_c   1.000
_cell.angle_alpha   90.00
_cell.angle_beta   90.00
_cell.angle_gamma   90.00
#
_symmetry.space_group_name_H-M   'P 1'
#
loop_
_entity.id
_entity.type
_entity.pdbx_description
1 polymer ?
#
loop_
_entity_poly.entity_id
_entity_poly.type
_entity_poly.pdbx_seq_one_letter_code
_entity_poly.pdbx_strand_id
1 'polypeptide(L)'
;MGKRLILAATGLLVGAASADWRLVWSDEFNGTELDASKWGYEQGFIRNSEYQFYTNLPENVCLENGCLVLQGRRVQLKNPDYVPGETNDWKRARAVLAITSGSVNTRHRFAFTYGRVECRAKVPARKGSWPAIWTLGANIGEDGWPKCGEIDILEFYGQMPDKVTCNVHGQSVETGKHATPGSSELRGKTPADGFHVFAMEWTAQEVVCYYDGIRYGAFPLEAYGDAFEKPHYILLNLALGADWMMPESEVEVDDGTRFEVDWIRVYQKESPVADDRSGTVSANSASSK
;
A
#
# COMPACT_ATOMS: atom_id res chain seq x y z
N MET A 1 22.35 30.13 -42.04
CA MET A 1 22.47 29.49 -40.68
C MET A 1 21.08 29.15 -40.17
N GLY A 2 20.62 27.95 -40.43
CA GLY A 2 19.28 27.48 -40.04
C GLY A 2 19.34 26.80 -38.69
N LYS A 3 18.64 27.33 -37.70
CA LYS A 3 18.44 26.67 -36.40
C LYS A 3 17.43 25.54 -36.56
N ARG A 4 17.87 24.30 -36.39
CA ARG A 4 16.98 23.15 -36.29
C ARG A 4 16.41 23.12 -34.85
N LEU A 5 15.09 23.26 -34.76
CA LEU A 5 14.34 23.02 -33.54
C LEU A 5 14.23 21.51 -33.37
N ILE A 6 14.83 20.98 -32.29
CA ILE A 6 14.63 19.59 -31.90
C ILE A 6 13.42 19.60 -30.93
N LEU A 7 12.26 19.13 -31.40
CA LEU A 7 11.14 18.79 -30.54
C LEU A 7 11.48 17.48 -29.84
N ALA A 8 11.73 17.54 -28.53
CA ALA A 8 11.76 16.36 -27.68
C ALA A 8 10.31 15.91 -27.45
N ALA A 9 9.91 14.82 -28.09
CA ALA A 9 8.66 14.15 -27.77
C ALA A 9 8.86 13.35 -26.48
N THR A 10 8.43 13.89 -25.35
CA THR A 10 8.24 13.12 -24.11
C THR A 10 7.03 12.22 -24.30
N GLY A 11 7.27 10.99 -24.71
CA GLY A 11 6.25 9.96 -24.73
C GLY A 11 5.86 9.61 -23.30
N LEU A 12 4.71 10.07 -22.82
CA LEU A 12 4.02 9.50 -21.69
C LEU A 12 3.67 8.06 -22.06
N LEU A 13 4.39 7.09 -21.50
CA LEU A 13 3.92 5.71 -21.42
C LEU A 13 2.80 5.67 -20.34
N VAL A 14 1.60 6.08 -20.75
CA VAL A 14 0.38 5.75 -20.02
C VAL A 14 0.20 4.25 -20.24
N GLY A 15 0.53 3.44 -19.20
CA GLY A 15 0.20 2.03 -19.21
C GLY A 15 -1.30 1.88 -19.46
N ALA A 16 -1.67 1.33 -20.63
CA ALA A 16 -3.05 1.10 -20.98
C ALA A 16 -3.64 0.10 -19.98
N ALA A 17 -4.48 0.57 -19.04
CA ALA A 17 -5.43 -0.28 -18.38
C ALA A 17 -6.23 -1.01 -19.48
N SER A 18 -6.36 -2.34 -19.40
CA SER A 18 -7.18 -3.06 -20.36
C SER A 18 -8.60 -2.49 -20.32
N ALA A 19 -9.34 -2.55 -21.45
CA ALA A 19 -10.65 -1.91 -21.65
C ALA A 19 -11.74 -2.32 -20.61
N ASP A 20 -11.45 -3.24 -19.71
CA ASP A 20 -12.36 -3.80 -18.71
C ASP A 20 -12.23 -3.19 -17.31
N TRP A 21 -11.27 -2.28 -17.07
CA TRP A 21 -11.00 -1.70 -15.76
C TRP A 21 -11.57 -0.27 -15.66
N ARG A 22 -12.52 -0.04 -14.72
CA ARG A 22 -13.06 1.28 -14.41
C ARG A 22 -12.40 1.84 -13.15
N LEU A 23 -11.87 3.06 -13.22
CA LEU A 23 -11.37 3.79 -12.06
C LEU A 23 -12.52 4.05 -11.07
N VAL A 24 -12.39 3.59 -9.83
CA VAL A 24 -13.40 3.74 -8.78
C VAL A 24 -12.94 4.66 -7.65
N TRP A 25 -11.63 4.81 -7.45
CA TRP A 25 -11.06 5.70 -6.47
C TRP A 25 -9.62 6.05 -6.84
N SER A 26 -9.19 7.27 -6.52
CA SER A 26 -7.79 7.68 -6.69
C SER A 26 -7.41 8.84 -5.78
N ASP A 27 -6.09 9.00 -5.61
CA ASP A 27 -5.50 10.26 -5.18
C ASP A 27 -4.25 10.55 -6.02
N GLU A 28 -4.23 11.74 -6.60
CA GLU A 28 -3.12 12.25 -7.44
C GLU A 28 -2.25 13.22 -6.64
N PHE A 29 -2.49 13.41 -5.36
CA PHE A 29 -1.77 14.26 -4.40
C PHE A 29 -1.49 15.70 -4.87
N ASN A 30 -2.34 16.24 -5.75
CA ASN A 30 -2.20 17.59 -6.34
C ASN A 30 -2.60 18.72 -5.39
N GLY A 31 -3.02 18.42 -4.15
CA GLY A 31 -3.41 19.41 -3.14
C GLY A 31 -2.21 20.09 -2.47
N THR A 32 -2.51 20.92 -1.49
CA THR A 32 -1.53 21.52 -0.57
C THR A 32 -1.49 20.81 0.78
N GLU A 33 -2.52 20.03 1.08
CA GLU A 33 -2.68 19.24 2.29
C GLU A 33 -3.29 17.89 1.94
N LEU A 34 -3.01 16.87 2.76
CA LEU A 34 -3.57 15.54 2.59
C LEU A 34 -5.10 15.59 2.77
N ASP A 35 -5.84 15.04 1.82
CA ASP A 35 -7.30 15.03 1.83
C ASP A 35 -7.83 14.15 2.99
N ALA A 36 -8.32 14.79 4.04
CA ALA A 36 -8.86 14.14 5.24
C ALA A 36 -10.11 13.29 4.96
N SER A 37 -10.79 13.49 3.82
CA SER A 37 -11.91 12.65 3.40
C SER A 37 -11.45 11.32 2.83
N LYS A 38 -10.19 11.24 2.36
CA LYS A 38 -9.57 10.03 1.80
C LYS A 38 -8.62 9.35 2.78
N TRP A 39 -7.87 10.13 3.58
CA TRP A 39 -6.76 9.64 4.39
C TRP A 39 -6.91 9.93 5.87
N GLY A 40 -6.43 9.00 6.68
CA GLY A 40 -6.14 9.16 8.10
C GLY A 40 -4.68 8.86 8.38
N TYR A 41 -4.24 9.18 9.59
CA TYR A 41 -2.87 8.96 10.04
C TYR A 41 -2.81 7.81 11.04
N GLU A 42 -1.73 7.06 11.03
CA GLU A 42 -1.30 6.29 12.19
C GLU A 42 -0.39 7.18 13.05
N GLN A 43 -0.48 7.08 14.36
CA GLN A 43 0.35 7.82 15.30
C GLN A 43 0.83 6.90 16.41
N GLY A 44 2.09 7.03 16.79
CA GLY A 44 2.69 6.21 17.83
C GLY A 44 3.61 5.11 17.32
N PHE A 45 4.07 4.28 18.22
CA PHE A 45 4.65 2.97 17.89
C PHE A 45 3.51 1.99 17.58
N ILE A 46 3.47 1.44 16.38
CA ILE A 46 2.28 0.68 15.92
C ILE A 46 2.53 -0.82 15.94
N ARG A 47 3.54 -1.35 15.24
CA ARG A 47 3.73 -2.79 14.99
C ARG A 47 5.20 -3.20 14.95
N ASN A 48 5.47 -4.50 14.94
CA ASN A 48 6.73 -5.14 14.57
C ASN A 48 7.98 -4.73 15.36
N SER A 49 7.85 -4.10 16.53
CA SER A 49 8.98 -3.50 17.28
C SER A 49 9.84 -2.56 16.42
N GLU A 50 9.19 -1.86 15.49
CA GLU A 50 9.81 -0.86 14.62
C GLU A 50 10.35 0.31 15.45
N TYR A 51 11.38 1.01 14.94
CA TYR A 51 12.03 2.06 15.72
C TYR A 51 11.39 3.44 15.57
N GLN A 52 10.66 3.70 14.47
CA GLN A 52 10.01 4.98 14.28
C GLN A 52 8.73 5.11 15.10
N PHE A 53 8.50 6.31 15.57
CA PHE A 53 7.22 6.78 16.07
C PHE A 53 6.50 7.53 14.92
N TYR A 54 5.35 7.06 14.49
CA TYR A 54 4.59 7.72 13.44
C TYR A 54 3.93 8.99 13.96
N THR A 55 3.96 10.04 13.14
CA THR A 55 3.33 11.32 13.44
C THR A 55 2.53 11.83 12.24
N ASN A 56 1.64 12.79 12.49
CA ASN A 56 0.94 13.56 11.47
C ASN A 56 1.56 14.95 11.24
N LEU A 57 2.78 15.18 11.74
CA LEU A 57 3.47 16.45 11.59
C LEU A 57 3.91 16.67 10.13
N PRO A 58 3.92 17.91 9.64
CA PRO A 58 4.36 18.22 8.26
C PRO A 58 5.79 17.75 7.95
N GLU A 59 6.63 17.63 8.97
CA GLU A 59 7.99 17.11 8.85
C GLU A 59 8.05 15.63 8.50
N ASN A 60 6.96 14.88 8.76
CA ASN A 60 6.88 13.44 8.49
C ASN A 60 5.86 13.11 7.42
N VAL A 61 4.80 13.92 7.24
CA VAL A 61 3.77 13.70 6.21
C VAL A 61 3.40 15.03 5.59
N CYS A 62 3.70 15.23 4.33
CA CYS A 62 3.35 16.45 3.59
C CYS A 62 3.04 16.14 2.12
N LEU A 63 2.45 17.12 1.44
CA LEU A 63 2.37 17.14 -0.02
C LEU A 63 3.43 18.10 -0.55
N GLU A 64 4.28 17.61 -1.45
CA GLU A 64 5.37 18.37 -2.04
C GLU A 64 5.55 17.98 -3.51
N ASN A 65 5.59 18.97 -4.40
CA ASN A 65 5.78 18.78 -5.85
C ASN A 65 4.75 17.80 -6.49
N GLY A 66 3.51 17.79 -6.00
CA GLY A 66 2.45 16.90 -6.49
C GLY A 66 2.59 15.44 -6.00
N CYS A 67 3.34 15.21 -4.92
CA CYS A 67 3.50 13.89 -4.33
C CYS A 67 3.13 13.92 -2.84
N LEU A 68 2.59 12.82 -2.33
CA LEU A 68 2.63 12.53 -0.91
C LEU A 68 4.07 12.14 -0.53
N VAL A 69 4.61 12.79 0.48
CA VAL A 69 5.94 12.51 1.03
C VAL A 69 5.81 11.99 2.46
N LEU A 70 6.29 10.78 2.69
CA LEU A 70 6.50 10.23 4.01
C LEU A 70 8.00 10.31 4.31
N GLN A 71 8.36 11.12 5.32
CA GLN A 71 9.73 11.48 5.63
C GLN A 71 10.18 10.89 6.96
N GLY A 72 11.28 10.14 6.94
CA GLY A 72 11.98 9.76 8.16
C GLY A 72 12.80 10.91 8.73
N ARG A 73 12.81 11.06 10.06
CA ARG A 73 13.60 12.09 10.77
C ARG A 73 14.29 11.51 11.99
N ARG A 74 15.57 11.85 12.19
CA ARG A 74 16.24 11.69 13.48
C ARG A 74 15.77 12.77 14.42
N VAL A 75 15.37 12.35 15.62
CA VAL A 75 14.89 13.24 16.68
C VAL A 75 15.44 12.80 18.03
N GLN A 76 15.27 13.64 19.05
CA GLN A 76 15.51 13.29 20.44
C GLN A 76 14.37 13.87 21.27
N LEU A 77 13.23 13.18 21.28
CA LEU A 77 12.01 13.62 21.95
C LEU A 77 11.65 12.63 23.06
N LYS A 78 10.94 13.12 24.08
CA LYS A 78 10.37 12.26 25.11
C LYS A 78 9.25 11.44 24.50
N ASN A 79 9.23 10.14 24.76
CA ASN A 79 8.09 9.32 24.43
C ASN A 79 6.89 9.67 25.35
N PRO A 80 5.75 10.12 24.79
CA PRO A 80 4.59 10.49 25.60
C PRO A 80 3.99 9.31 26.36
N ASP A 81 4.17 8.08 25.86
CA ASP A 81 3.61 6.86 26.41
C ASP A 81 4.59 6.12 27.35
N TYR A 82 5.78 6.69 27.61
CA TYR A 82 6.80 6.06 28.42
C TYR A 82 6.33 5.78 29.83
N VAL A 83 6.55 4.56 30.31
CA VAL A 83 6.33 4.14 31.68
C VAL A 83 7.65 3.63 32.29
N PRO A 84 8.19 4.31 33.34
CA PRO A 84 9.41 3.88 33.99
C PRO A 84 9.29 2.46 34.56
N GLY A 85 10.24 1.60 34.20
CA GLY A 85 10.28 0.20 34.64
C GLY A 85 9.41 -0.78 33.82
N GLU A 86 8.72 -0.30 32.80
CA GLU A 86 8.01 -1.16 31.83
C GLU A 86 9.04 -1.97 31.00
N THR A 87 8.84 -3.29 30.89
CA THR A 87 9.71 -4.19 30.13
C THR A 87 8.96 -5.09 29.15
N ASN A 88 7.64 -5.23 29.32
CA ASN A 88 6.82 -6.15 28.53
C ASN A 88 6.18 -5.45 27.32
N ASP A 89 5.89 -4.15 27.45
CA ASP A 89 5.35 -3.34 26.35
C ASP A 89 6.48 -2.50 25.74
N TRP A 90 7.03 -2.97 24.64
CA TRP A 90 8.12 -2.32 23.93
C TRP A 90 7.79 -0.86 23.51
N LYS A 91 6.51 -0.52 23.32
CA LYS A 91 6.06 0.84 22.98
C LYS A 91 6.25 1.81 24.14
N ARG A 92 6.05 1.30 25.38
CA ARG A 92 6.09 2.07 26.62
C ARG A 92 7.42 1.95 27.36
N ALA A 93 8.25 0.98 26.98
CA ALA A 93 9.59 0.77 27.56
C ALA A 93 10.60 1.81 27.07
N ARG A 94 10.40 2.40 25.88
CA ARG A 94 11.32 3.36 25.27
C ARG A 94 11.09 4.77 25.81
N ALA A 95 12.04 5.31 26.58
CA ALA A 95 11.91 6.66 27.15
C ALA A 95 12.06 7.79 26.12
N VAL A 96 12.77 7.54 25.03
CA VAL A 96 13.12 8.51 24.00
C VAL A 96 12.66 8.03 22.64
N LEU A 97 12.08 8.92 21.86
CA LEU A 97 11.85 8.76 20.43
C LEU A 97 13.12 9.21 19.71
N ALA A 98 13.79 8.28 19.03
CA ALA A 98 14.99 8.57 18.25
C ALA A 98 14.70 8.79 16.77
N ILE A 99 13.59 8.25 16.29
CA ILE A 99 13.17 8.33 14.90
C ILE A 99 11.67 8.63 14.85
N THR A 100 11.27 9.57 13.98
CA THR A 100 9.87 9.78 13.59
C THR A 100 9.70 9.49 12.11
N SER A 101 8.48 9.15 11.69
CA SER A 101 8.15 8.88 10.30
C SER A 101 6.65 9.08 10.03
N GLY A 102 6.22 8.84 8.80
CA GLY A 102 4.84 8.96 8.35
C GLY A 102 4.18 7.62 8.02
N SER A 103 2.89 7.52 8.35
CA SER A 103 1.98 6.46 7.93
C SER A 103 0.59 7.02 7.72
N VAL A 104 0.00 6.73 6.55
CA VAL A 104 -1.35 7.15 6.19
C VAL A 104 -2.17 5.96 5.72
N ASN A 105 -3.48 6.03 5.89
CA ASN A 105 -4.37 4.95 5.51
C ASN A 105 -5.77 5.47 5.12
N THR A 106 -6.52 4.63 4.39
CA THR A 106 -7.89 4.92 3.99
C THR A 106 -8.94 4.30 4.93
N ARG A 107 -8.55 3.80 6.11
CA ARG A 107 -9.45 3.16 7.07
C ARG A 107 -10.63 4.07 7.42
N HIS A 108 -11.84 3.52 7.42
CA HIS A 108 -13.12 4.23 7.64
C HIS A 108 -13.46 5.32 6.61
N ARG A 109 -12.73 5.39 5.48
CA ARG A 109 -12.95 6.36 4.40
C ARG A 109 -13.18 5.67 3.06
N PHE A 110 -12.28 4.75 2.71
CA PHE A 110 -12.39 3.94 1.49
C PHE A 110 -11.88 2.53 1.76
N ALA A 111 -12.66 1.55 1.32
CA ALA A 111 -12.27 0.14 1.27
C ALA A 111 -12.89 -0.49 0.02
N PHE A 112 -12.28 -1.54 -0.47
CA PHE A 112 -12.71 -2.24 -1.68
C PHE A 112 -12.47 -3.74 -1.54
N THR A 113 -13.26 -4.52 -2.27
CA THR A 113 -13.06 -5.96 -2.43
C THR A 113 -12.84 -6.24 -3.90
N TYR A 114 -11.75 -6.94 -4.21
CA TYR A 114 -11.32 -7.24 -5.57
C TYR A 114 -11.03 -5.98 -6.41
N GLY A 115 -10.24 -6.15 -7.42
CA GLY A 115 -9.89 -5.07 -8.33
C GLY A 115 -8.40 -5.01 -8.63
N ARG A 116 -7.97 -3.87 -9.17
CA ARG A 116 -6.59 -3.56 -9.46
C ARG A 116 -6.19 -2.29 -8.71
N VAL A 117 -5.09 -2.34 -7.99
CA VAL A 117 -4.45 -1.17 -7.40
C VAL A 117 -3.19 -0.87 -8.18
N GLU A 118 -2.98 0.38 -8.51
CA GLU A 118 -1.73 0.90 -9.06
C GLU A 118 -1.26 2.06 -8.20
N CYS A 119 0.02 2.06 -7.84
CA CYS A 119 0.65 3.12 -7.09
C CYS A 119 1.98 3.48 -7.76
N ARG A 120 2.15 4.75 -8.15
CA ARG A 120 3.40 5.25 -8.68
C ARG A 120 4.18 5.91 -7.56
N ALA A 121 5.33 5.34 -7.23
CA ALA A 121 6.09 5.76 -6.07
C ALA A 121 7.60 5.63 -6.29
N LYS A 122 8.37 6.38 -5.47
CA LYS A 122 9.82 6.29 -5.37
C LYS A 122 10.21 6.00 -3.93
N VAL A 123 11.00 4.95 -3.72
CA VAL A 123 11.40 4.46 -2.40
C VAL A 123 12.79 4.97 -2.01
N PRO A 124 13.09 5.18 -0.72
CA PRO A 124 14.43 5.55 -0.25
C PRO A 124 15.33 4.31 -0.14
N ALA A 125 16.54 4.36 -0.71
CA ALA A 125 17.56 3.31 -0.55
C ALA A 125 18.49 3.61 0.65
N ARG A 126 17.94 3.97 1.81
CA ARG A 126 18.69 4.14 3.05
C ARG A 126 18.65 2.85 3.85
N LYS A 127 19.80 2.44 4.42
CA LYS A 127 19.88 1.23 5.24
C LYS A 127 18.86 1.31 6.38
N GLY A 128 18.02 0.28 6.49
CA GLY A 128 16.92 0.22 7.47
C GLY A 128 15.61 0.87 7.02
N SER A 129 15.55 1.57 5.87
CA SER A 129 14.28 2.01 5.32
C SER A 129 13.44 0.81 4.87
N TRP A 130 12.14 0.87 5.21
CA TRP A 130 11.16 -0.16 4.88
C TRP A 130 9.83 0.51 4.50
N PRO A 131 9.77 1.16 3.32
CA PRO A 131 8.52 1.65 2.77
C PRO A 131 7.62 0.48 2.34
N ALA A 132 6.31 0.64 2.54
CA ALA A 132 5.31 -0.33 2.14
C ALA A 132 4.09 0.32 1.49
N ILE A 133 3.57 -0.37 0.47
CA ILE A 133 2.26 -0.15 -0.16
C ILE A 133 1.48 -1.43 0.06
N TRP A 134 0.42 -1.38 0.85
CA TRP A 134 -0.26 -2.58 1.28
C TRP A 134 -1.73 -2.35 1.62
N THR A 135 -2.46 -3.43 1.86
CA THR A 135 -3.86 -3.38 2.26
C THR A 135 -4.11 -4.29 3.45
N LEU A 136 -5.08 -3.92 4.26
CA LEU A 136 -5.49 -4.67 5.44
C LEU A 136 -7.00 -4.77 5.50
N GLY A 137 -7.52 -5.92 5.95
CA GLY A 137 -8.96 -6.13 6.06
C GLY A 137 -9.64 -5.08 6.94
N ALA A 138 -10.72 -4.48 6.45
CA ALA A 138 -11.46 -3.44 7.16
C ALA A 138 -12.08 -3.95 8.48
N ASN A 139 -12.27 -5.26 8.59
CA ASN A 139 -12.75 -5.99 9.76
C ASN A 139 -11.65 -6.26 10.81
N ILE A 140 -10.47 -5.65 10.70
CA ILE A 140 -9.35 -5.83 11.66
C ILE A 140 -9.75 -5.62 13.13
N GLY A 141 -10.69 -4.72 13.39
CA GLY A 141 -11.18 -4.46 14.76
C GLY A 141 -12.03 -5.58 15.35
N GLU A 142 -12.59 -6.42 14.51
CA GLU A 142 -13.47 -7.53 14.89
C GLU A 142 -12.72 -8.87 14.88
N ASP A 143 -12.08 -9.16 13.76
CA ASP A 143 -11.41 -10.44 13.51
C ASP A 143 -9.94 -10.47 13.98
N GLY A 144 -9.30 -9.30 14.07
CA GLY A 144 -7.87 -9.19 14.37
C GLY A 144 -6.96 -9.68 13.24
N TRP A 145 -5.65 -9.41 13.39
CA TRP A 145 -4.63 -9.95 12.51
C TRP A 145 -4.18 -11.34 12.98
N PRO A 146 -3.90 -12.32 12.11
CA PRO A 146 -3.91 -12.25 10.65
C PRO A 146 -5.27 -12.62 10.01
N LYS A 147 -6.32 -12.85 10.78
CA LYS A 147 -7.61 -13.34 10.30
C LYS A 147 -8.32 -12.35 9.36
N CYS A 148 -8.06 -11.04 9.53
CA CYS A 148 -8.64 -10.01 8.64
C CYS A 148 -8.06 -10.03 7.22
N GLY A 149 -6.91 -10.68 6.99
CA GLY A 149 -6.19 -10.68 5.71
C GLY A 149 -5.32 -9.43 5.50
N GLU A 150 -4.19 -9.60 4.82
CA GLU A 150 -3.23 -8.57 4.47
C GLU A 150 -2.64 -8.86 3.09
N ILE A 151 -2.50 -7.84 2.24
CA ILE A 151 -1.87 -7.93 0.92
C ILE A 151 -0.79 -6.86 0.83
N ASP A 152 0.47 -7.28 0.71
CA ASP A 152 1.62 -6.41 0.52
C ASP A 152 1.91 -6.26 -0.97
N ILE A 153 1.54 -5.12 -1.55
CA ILE A 153 1.77 -4.81 -2.97
C ILE A 153 3.24 -4.52 -3.21
N LEU A 154 3.86 -3.82 -2.26
CA LEU A 154 5.28 -3.51 -2.20
C LEU A 154 5.75 -3.56 -0.76
N GLU A 155 6.80 -4.29 -0.52
CA GLU A 155 7.74 -4.06 0.56
C GLU A 155 9.15 -3.90 -0.01
N PHE A 156 9.85 -2.86 0.42
CA PHE A 156 11.21 -2.61 0.00
C PHE A 156 12.11 -2.43 1.22
N TYR A 157 13.29 -3.04 1.18
CA TYR A 157 14.27 -2.96 2.26
C TYR A 157 15.52 -2.25 1.75
N GLY A 158 15.82 -1.07 2.29
CA GLY A 158 16.93 -0.22 1.80
C GLY A 158 18.30 -0.88 1.84
N GLN A 159 18.53 -1.86 2.73
CA GLN A 159 19.73 -2.70 2.74
C GLN A 159 19.77 -3.77 1.63
N MET A 160 18.69 -3.94 0.86
CA MET A 160 18.61 -4.82 -0.30
C MET A 160 18.09 -4.02 -1.51
N PRO A 161 18.86 -3.03 -2.00
CA PRO A 161 18.36 -2.00 -2.91
C PRO A 161 18.03 -2.50 -4.32
N ASP A 162 18.43 -3.72 -4.66
CA ASP A 162 18.14 -4.38 -5.93
C ASP A 162 16.90 -5.29 -5.89
N LYS A 163 16.15 -5.27 -4.78
CA LYS A 163 15.06 -6.21 -4.53
C LYS A 163 13.76 -5.51 -4.15
N VAL A 164 12.65 -5.91 -4.76
CA VAL A 164 11.29 -5.62 -4.30
C VAL A 164 10.59 -6.92 -3.92
N THR A 165 9.71 -6.85 -2.93
CA THR A 165 8.92 -8.00 -2.46
C THR A 165 7.44 -7.68 -2.43
N CYS A 166 6.62 -8.72 -2.59
CA CYS A 166 5.18 -8.70 -2.34
C CYS A 166 4.77 -9.98 -1.62
N ASN A 167 3.65 -9.95 -0.91
CA ASN A 167 3.20 -11.08 -0.11
C ASN A 167 1.68 -11.03 0.15
N VAL A 168 1.16 -12.11 0.75
CA VAL A 168 -0.15 -12.14 1.41
C VAL A 168 -0.02 -12.80 2.77
N HIS A 169 -0.78 -12.31 3.74
CA HIS A 169 -0.85 -12.87 5.08
C HIS A 169 -2.30 -13.09 5.50
N GLY A 170 -2.58 -14.24 6.06
CA GLY A 170 -3.91 -14.58 6.54
C GLY A 170 -3.88 -15.67 7.60
N GLN A 171 -5.05 -16.09 8.04
CA GLN A 171 -5.20 -17.25 8.90
C GLN A 171 -5.50 -18.48 8.05
N SER A 172 -4.67 -19.53 8.19
CA SER A 172 -4.92 -20.80 7.51
C SER A 172 -6.22 -21.44 8.01
N VAL A 173 -7.07 -21.85 7.09
CA VAL A 173 -8.31 -22.60 7.40
C VAL A 173 -8.01 -23.97 7.98
N GLU A 174 -6.88 -24.58 7.61
CA GLU A 174 -6.47 -25.89 8.10
C GLU A 174 -5.94 -25.85 9.54
N THR A 175 -5.08 -24.87 9.83
CA THR A 175 -4.36 -24.84 11.13
C THR A 175 -4.90 -23.80 12.10
N GLY A 176 -5.72 -22.86 11.65
CA GLY A 176 -6.19 -21.72 12.45
C GLY A 176 -5.06 -20.73 12.84
N LYS A 177 -3.85 -20.89 12.28
CA LYS A 177 -2.69 -20.05 12.61
C LYS A 177 -2.35 -19.10 11.45
N HIS A 178 -1.51 -18.10 11.76
CA HIS A 178 -0.92 -17.26 10.73
C HIS A 178 -0.27 -18.13 9.64
N ALA A 179 -0.57 -17.80 8.41
CA ALA A 179 -0.01 -18.41 7.23
C ALA A 179 0.35 -17.36 6.19
N THR A 180 1.40 -17.64 5.45
CA THR A 180 1.85 -16.91 4.27
C THR A 180 2.50 -17.90 3.33
N PRO A 181 2.36 -17.76 1.99
CA PRO A 181 3.07 -18.62 1.04
C PRO A 181 4.57 -18.26 0.94
N GLY A 182 4.99 -17.21 1.66
CA GLY A 182 6.30 -16.59 1.54
C GLY A 182 6.31 -15.45 0.51
N SER A 183 7.22 -14.51 0.70
CA SER A 183 7.34 -13.36 -0.20
C SER A 183 7.81 -13.78 -1.58
N SER A 184 7.16 -13.27 -2.62
CA SER A 184 7.72 -13.28 -3.97
C SER A 184 8.69 -12.12 -4.14
N GLU A 185 9.79 -12.35 -4.85
CA GLU A 185 10.89 -11.39 -5.00
C GLU A 185 11.16 -11.11 -6.48
N LEU A 186 11.40 -9.85 -6.80
CA LEU A 186 11.97 -9.42 -8.08
C LEU A 186 13.32 -8.77 -7.81
N ARG A 187 14.39 -9.34 -8.39
CA ARG A 187 15.78 -8.88 -8.22
C ARG A 187 16.32 -8.19 -9.48
N GLY A 188 17.43 -7.48 -9.30
CA GLY A 188 18.10 -6.78 -10.38
C GLY A 188 17.33 -5.55 -10.86
N LYS A 189 16.56 -4.93 -9.97
CA LYS A 189 15.85 -3.68 -10.18
C LYS A 189 16.46 -2.60 -9.30
N THR A 190 16.15 -1.35 -9.61
CA THR A 190 16.63 -0.18 -8.90
C THR A 190 15.45 0.71 -8.48
N PRO A 191 14.55 0.21 -7.60
CA PRO A 191 13.30 0.90 -7.27
C PRO A 191 13.49 2.28 -6.61
N ALA A 192 14.72 2.61 -6.22
CA ALA A 192 15.08 3.91 -5.65
C ALA A 192 15.66 4.92 -6.66
N ASP A 193 15.88 4.53 -7.92
CA ASP A 193 16.47 5.43 -8.94
C ASP A 193 15.44 6.37 -9.58
N GLY A 194 14.15 6.13 -9.36
CA GLY A 194 13.08 6.92 -9.91
C GLY A 194 11.70 6.53 -9.39
N PHE A 195 10.69 7.06 -10.06
CA PHE A 195 9.31 6.65 -9.83
C PHE A 195 8.97 5.41 -10.64
N HIS A 196 8.45 4.39 -9.98
CA HIS A 196 8.01 3.12 -10.55
C HIS A 196 6.55 2.86 -10.22
N VAL A 197 5.89 2.03 -11.03
CA VAL A 197 4.50 1.61 -10.79
C VAL A 197 4.49 0.24 -10.12
N PHE A 198 4.03 0.21 -8.88
CA PHE A 198 3.74 -1.01 -8.12
C PHE A 198 2.25 -1.28 -8.24
N ALA A 199 1.88 -2.50 -8.60
CA ALA A 199 0.48 -2.82 -8.79
C ALA A 199 0.13 -4.22 -8.29
N MET A 200 -1.16 -4.42 -7.98
CA MET A 200 -1.75 -5.73 -7.77
C MET A 200 -3.04 -5.88 -8.56
N GLU A 201 -3.34 -7.11 -8.94
CA GLU A 201 -4.68 -7.56 -9.31
C GLU A 201 -5.15 -8.56 -8.26
N TRP A 202 -6.30 -8.29 -7.69
CA TRP A 202 -6.92 -9.11 -6.66
C TRP A 202 -8.27 -9.63 -7.15
N THR A 203 -8.41 -10.94 -7.17
CA THR A 203 -9.62 -11.68 -7.52
C THR A 203 -10.07 -12.56 -6.36
N ALA A 204 -11.18 -13.26 -6.49
CA ALA A 204 -11.61 -14.26 -5.51
C ALA A 204 -10.65 -15.46 -5.42
N GLN A 205 -9.80 -15.69 -6.42
CA GLN A 205 -8.93 -16.86 -6.50
C GLN A 205 -7.47 -16.55 -6.12
N GLU A 206 -6.98 -15.37 -6.52
CA GLU A 206 -5.57 -15.05 -6.37
C GLU A 206 -5.32 -13.54 -6.26
N VAL A 207 -4.16 -13.21 -5.71
CA VAL A 207 -3.51 -11.89 -5.82
C VAL A 207 -2.31 -12.03 -6.73
N VAL A 208 -2.18 -11.12 -7.71
CA VAL A 208 -1.02 -11.05 -8.63
C VAL A 208 -0.37 -9.68 -8.51
N CYS A 209 0.95 -9.63 -8.30
CA CYS A 209 1.71 -8.39 -8.13
C CYS A 209 2.58 -8.09 -9.35
N TYR A 210 2.72 -6.77 -9.62
CA TYR A 210 3.45 -6.24 -10.78
C TYR A 210 4.37 -5.10 -10.36
N TYR A 211 5.54 -5.02 -11.00
CA TYR A 211 6.49 -3.89 -10.97
C TYR A 211 6.70 -3.40 -12.40
N ASP A 212 6.31 -2.16 -12.72
CA ASP A 212 6.35 -1.59 -14.07
C ASP A 212 5.73 -2.52 -15.14
N GLY A 213 4.61 -3.16 -14.80
CA GLY A 213 3.93 -4.12 -15.66
C GLY A 213 4.55 -5.53 -15.69
N ILE A 214 5.69 -5.75 -15.06
CA ILE A 214 6.32 -7.07 -14.95
C ILE A 214 5.66 -7.84 -13.79
N ARG A 215 4.98 -8.96 -14.11
CA ARG A 215 4.44 -9.87 -13.09
C ARG A 215 5.59 -10.52 -12.32
N TYR A 216 5.55 -10.44 -10.98
CA TYR A 216 6.59 -11.05 -10.16
C TYR A 216 6.07 -11.82 -8.93
N GLY A 217 4.80 -11.70 -8.59
CA GLY A 217 4.15 -12.47 -7.53
C GLY A 217 2.79 -12.98 -7.96
N ALA A 218 2.40 -14.17 -7.47
CA ALA A 218 1.05 -14.71 -7.61
C ALA A 218 0.75 -15.61 -6.41
N PHE A 219 -0.34 -15.35 -5.72
CA PHE A 219 -0.71 -15.96 -4.46
C PHE A 219 -2.13 -16.50 -4.51
N PRO A 220 -2.33 -17.82 -4.58
CA PRO A 220 -3.64 -18.44 -4.42
C PRO A 220 -4.23 -18.14 -3.03
N LEU A 221 -5.54 -17.88 -2.95
CA LEU A 221 -6.21 -17.44 -1.73
C LEU A 221 -7.03 -18.52 -1.03
N GLU A 222 -7.14 -19.72 -1.61
CA GLU A 222 -7.99 -20.83 -1.10
C GLU A 222 -7.68 -21.26 0.33
N ALA A 223 -6.42 -21.05 0.78
CA ALA A 223 -5.97 -21.44 2.12
C ALA A 223 -6.45 -20.52 3.25
N TYR A 224 -7.08 -19.36 2.94
CA TYR A 224 -7.33 -18.29 3.91
C TYR A 224 -8.82 -18.03 4.21
N GLY A 225 -9.71 -18.91 3.74
CA GLY A 225 -11.16 -18.77 3.93
C GLY A 225 -11.70 -17.47 3.34
N ASP A 226 -12.51 -16.76 4.11
CA ASP A 226 -13.19 -15.53 3.68
C ASP A 226 -12.38 -14.24 3.94
N ALA A 227 -11.14 -14.33 4.41
CA ALA A 227 -10.30 -13.17 4.73
C ALA A 227 -10.16 -12.21 3.53
N PHE A 228 -9.98 -12.79 2.33
CA PHE A 228 -9.82 -12.04 1.08
C PHE A 228 -11.12 -11.90 0.27
N GLU A 229 -12.27 -12.18 0.87
CA GLU A 229 -13.60 -11.89 0.33
C GLU A 229 -14.22 -10.63 0.97
N LYS A 230 -13.56 -10.08 1.99
CA LYS A 230 -13.97 -8.90 2.75
C LYS A 230 -13.27 -7.64 2.23
N PRO A 231 -13.84 -6.44 2.45
CA PRO A 231 -13.21 -5.20 2.02
C PRO A 231 -11.87 -4.97 2.72
N HIS A 232 -10.86 -4.50 1.97
CA HIS A 232 -9.58 -4.03 2.48
C HIS A 232 -9.44 -2.52 2.31
N TYR A 233 -8.77 -1.86 3.25
CA TYR A 233 -8.33 -0.47 3.13
C TYR A 233 -6.84 -0.41 2.80
N ILE A 234 -6.39 0.72 2.25
CA ILE A 234 -5.02 0.95 1.81
C ILE A 234 -4.20 1.57 2.93
N LEU A 235 -2.93 1.18 3.01
CA LEU A 235 -1.92 1.79 3.87
C LEU A 235 -0.67 2.14 3.03
N LEU A 236 -0.09 3.29 3.34
CA LEU A 236 1.20 3.75 2.84
C LEU A 236 2.03 4.18 4.04
N ASN A 237 3.18 3.56 4.26
CA ASN A 237 4.04 3.92 5.38
C ASN A 237 5.53 3.81 5.04
N LEU A 238 6.33 4.54 5.81
CA LEU A 238 7.79 4.40 5.82
C LEU A 238 8.22 3.92 7.20
N ALA A 239 8.42 2.61 7.37
CA ALA A 239 9.06 2.06 8.55
C ALA A 239 10.58 2.24 8.48
N LEU A 240 11.25 2.29 9.64
CA LEU A 240 12.69 2.58 9.75
C LEU A 240 13.34 1.69 10.80
N GLY A 241 13.79 0.53 10.35
CA GLY A 241 14.37 -0.52 11.19
C GLY A 241 13.38 -1.18 12.13
N ALA A 242 13.80 -2.28 12.72
CA ALA A 242 13.05 -3.02 13.74
C ALA A 242 14.03 -3.90 14.52
N ASP A 243 13.67 -4.31 15.73
CA ASP A 243 14.51 -5.16 16.58
C ASP A 243 14.96 -6.46 15.90
N TRP A 244 14.12 -7.02 15.02
CA TRP A 244 14.43 -8.24 14.26
C TRP A 244 15.23 -7.97 12.99
N MET A 245 15.28 -6.72 12.50
CA MET A 245 15.91 -6.36 11.22
C MET A 245 17.37 -5.96 11.39
N MET A 246 17.66 -5.06 12.30
CA MET A 246 19.01 -4.53 12.57
C MET A 246 19.02 -3.68 13.85
N PRO A 247 20.18 -3.41 14.46
CA PRO A 247 20.30 -2.44 15.55
C PRO A 247 19.87 -1.03 15.13
N GLU A 248 19.20 -0.28 16.01
CA GLU A 248 18.76 1.10 15.74
C GLU A 248 19.91 2.04 15.34
N SER A 249 21.11 1.80 15.89
CA SER A 249 22.32 2.59 15.58
C SER A 249 22.80 2.44 14.13
N GLU A 250 22.35 1.40 13.44
CA GLU A 250 22.71 1.14 12.04
C GLU A 250 21.69 1.67 11.03
N VAL A 251 20.53 2.15 11.51
CA VAL A 251 19.49 2.72 10.64
C VAL A 251 19.95 4.08 10.14
N GLU A 252 20.01 4.26 8.84
CA GLU A 252 20.35 5.52 8.20
C GLU A 252 19.10 6.39 8.04
N VAL A 253 19.15 7.60 8.61
CA VAL A 253 18.06 8.58 8.49
C VAL A 253 18.65 9.96 8.22
N ASP A 254 18.34 10.49 7.03
CA ASP A 254 18.76 11.81 6.55
C ASP A 254 17.65 12.45 5.70
N ASP A 255 17.92 13.56 5.05
CA ASP A 255 16.96 14.26 4.19
C ASP A 255 16.53 13.42 2.95
N GLY A 256 17.32 12.41 2.57
CA GLY A 256 17.00 11.47 1.51
C GLY A 256 16.13 10.27 1.95
N THR A 257 15.79 10.19 3.23
CA THR A 257 14.93 9.12 3.78
C THR A 257 13.46 9.47 3.52
N ARG A 258 13.08 9.45 2.24
CA ARG A 258 11.78 9.91 1.74
C ARG A 258 11.13 8.81 0.90
N PHE A 259 9.91 8.44 1.26
CA PHE A 259 9.02 7.65 0.43
C PHE A 259 8.06 8.61 -0.26
N GLU A 260 8.16 8.73 -1.57
CA GLU A 260 7.43 9.70 -2.38
C GLU A 260 6.39 8.95 -3.22
N VAL A 261 5.11 9.31 -3.10
CA VAL A 261 4.01 8.71 -3.86
C VAL A 261 3.39 9.78 -4.76
N ASP A 262 3.52 9.58 -6.07
CA ASP A 262 3.00 10.49 -7.10
C ASP A 262 1.47 10.35 -7.23
N TRP A 263 0.99 9.12 -7.28
CA TRP A 263 -0.43 8.82 -7.29
C TRP A 263 -0.72 7.38 -6.87
N ILE A 264 -1.98 7.15 -6.45
CA ILE A 264 -2.53 5.83 -6.22
C ILE A 264 -3.93 5.75 -6.78
N ARG A 265 -4.25 4.63 -7.45
CA ARG A 265 -5.50 4.42 -8.19
C ARG A 265 -6.04 3.04 -7.95
N VAL A 266 -7.36 2.93 -7.75
CA VAL A 266 -8.07 1.67 -7.60
C VAL A 266 -9.07 1.53 -8.74
N TYR A 267 -9.01 0.38 -9.41
CA TYR A 267 -9.88 0.03 -10.51
C TYR A 267 -10.67 -1.23 -10.17
N GLN A 268 -11.91 -1.30 -10.66
CA GLN A 268 -12.72 -2.53 -10.60
C GLN A 268 -13.21 -2.90 -12.00
N LYS A 269 -13.40 -4.19 -12.25
CA LYS A 269 -14.02 -4.64 -13.48
C LYS A 269 -15.49 -4.27 -13.46
N GLU A 270 -16.02 -3.81 -14.59
CA GLU A 270 -17.45 -3.65 -14.73
C GLU A 270 -18.11 -5.04 -14.63
N SER A 271 -19.08 -5.17 -13.73
CA SER A 271 -19.94 -6.36 -13.75
C SER A 271 -20.63 -6.40 -15.12
N PRO A 272 -20.69 -7.56 -15.81
CA PRO A 272 -21.49 -7.66 -17.01
C PRO A 272 -22.89 -7.15 -16.69
N VAL A 273 -23.33 -6.12 -17.39
CA VAL A 273 -24.73 -5.67 -17.30
C VAL A 273 -25.58 -6.88 -17.64
N ALA A 274 -26.37 -7.36 -16.69
CA ALA A 274 -27.37 -8.40 -16.99
C ALA A 274 -28.25 -7.86 -18.11
N ASP A 275 -28.15 -8.47 -19.28
CA ASP A 275 -28.93 -8.08 -20.48
C ASP A 275 -30.40 -8.38 -20.14
N ASP A 276 -31.11 -7.38 -19.63
CA ASP A 276 -32.56 -7.47 -19.33
C ASP A 276 -33.33 -7.45 -20.65
N ARG A 277 -33.11 -8.48 -21.48
CA ARG A 277 -33.88 -8.80 -22.64
C ARG A 277 -34.95 -9.84 -22.32
N SER A 278 -35.69 -9.71 -21.22
CA SER A 278 -36.97 -10.39 -21.03
C SER A 278 -38.11 -9.47 -21.45
N GLY A 279 -38.04 -8.98 -22.67
CA GLY A 279 -39.21 -8.39 -23.34
C GLY A 279 -40.21 -9.47 -23.64
N THR A 280 -41.13 -9.73 -22.71
CA THR A 280 -42.34 -10.52 -22.97
C THR A 280 -43.15 -9.81 -24.04
N VAL A 281 -43.11 -10.34 -25.25
CA VAL A 281 -44.10 -10.05 -26.29
C VAL A 281 -45.42 -10.64 -25.84
N SER A 282 -46.29 -9.82 -25.27
CA SER A 282 -47.70 -10.19 -25.05
C SER A 282 -48.41 -10.22 -26.38
N ALA A 283 -48.67 -11.43 -26.90
CA ALA A 283 -49.53 -11.62 -28.05
C ALA A 283 -51.00 -11.45 -27.62
N ASN A 284 -51.62 -10.32 -27.97
CA ASN A 284 -53.05 -10.15 -27.94
C ASN A 284 -53.67 -11.05 -29.00
N SER A 285 -54.30 -12.16 -28.61
CA SER A 285 -55.22 -12.89 -29.42
C SER A 285 -56.62 -12.28 -29.24
N ALA A 286 -57.06 -11.48 -30.20
CA ALA A 286 -58.41 -11.14 -30.38
C ALA A 286 -59.15 -12.40 -30.89
N SER A 287 -60.19 -12.85 -30.16
CA SER A 287 -61.17 -13.82 -30.64
C SER A 287 -62.48 -13.16 -30.58
N SER A 288 -63.06 -12.95 -31.80
CA SER A 288 -64.44 -12.64 -32.06
C SER A 288 -65.29 -13.93 -32.01
N LYS A 289 -66.26 -13.99 -31.17
CA LYS A 289 -67.67 -14.29 -31.39
C LYS A 289 -68.45 -14.37 -30.09
#